data_73e4186e479d3927df354381e2da7398
#
_entry.id   73e4186e479d3927df354381e2da7398
#
_cell.length_a   1.000
_cell.length_b   1.000
_cell.length_c   1.000
_cell.angle_alpha   90.00
_cell.angle_beta   90.00
_cell.angle_gamma   90.00
#
_symmetry.space_group_name_H-M   'P 1'
#
loop_
_entity.id
_entity.type
_entity.pdbx_description
1 polymer ?
#
loop_
_entity_poly.entity_id
_entity_poly.type
_entity_poly.pdbx_seq_one_letter_code
_entity_poly.pdbx_strand_id
1 'polypeptide(L)'
;MLEEGITEAGSFPAWTALATSYSNHNLTMIPFYVFYSMFGFQRIHDLAWAAGDAQAKGFLIGATSGRTTLNGEGLQHQDGHSHILSSTIPNCKSYDPAYGYELAVIIEHGLKEMYKDKKNYFYYLTVTNERYVQPSKPKGKDIDNSIIKGMHRISKTKKPQIRLLGSGAILNESIKAAEMLSSYGIESEVWSVTSFNMLRKDGMEVENENIKNPSNKAKESFVAKSFAEHDIPTVASTDYMRAYS
;
A
#
# COMPACT_ATOMS: atom_id res chain seq x y z
N MET A 1 12.64 22.10 -5.19
CA MET A 1 12.82 20.70 -5.60
C MET A 1 14.31 20.49 -5.81
N LEU A 2 14.86 19.40 -5.26
CA LEU A 2 16.25 19.01 -5.45
C LEU A 2 16.33 17.95 -6.54
N GLU A 3 17.14 18.13 -7.55
CA GLU A 3 17.36 17.17 -8.63
C GLU A 3 18.76 16.55 -8.47
N GLU A 4 18.80 15.24 -8.29
CA GLU A 4 20.04 14.50 -8.00
C GLU A 4 20.54 13.67 -9.20
N GLY A 5 19.89 13.82 -10.37
CA GLY A 5 20.16 12.97 -11.52
C GLY A 5 19.65 11.53 -11.33
N ILE A 6 20.06 10.62 -12.22
CA ILE A 6 19.63 9.20 -12.18
C ILE A 6 20.62 8.42 -11.30
N THR A 7 20.49 8.58 -9.98
CA THR A 7 21.32 7.87 -8.99
C THR A 7 20.55 7.67 -7.69
N GLU A 8 19.95 6.53 -7.52
CA GLU A 8 19.18 6.21 -6.30
C GLU A 8 20.08 6.18 -5.08
N ALA A 9 21.29 5.63 -5.19
CA ALA A 9 22.25 5.57 -4.10
C ALA A 9 22.80 6.96 -3.69
N GLY A 10 22.82 7.94 -4.59
CA GLY A 10 23.19 9.34 -4.30
C GLY A 10 22.03 10.12 -3.68
N SER A 11 20.84 9.97 -4.27
CA SER A 11 19.64 10.73 -3.86
C SER A 11 19.07 10.29 -2.51
N PHE A 12 19.14 9.00 -2.21
CA PHE A 12 18.55 8.46 -0.97
C PHE A 12 19.24 9.00 0.30
N PRO A 13 20.56 9.17 0.39
CA PRO A 13 21.20 9.86 1.51
C PRO A 13 20.71 11.30 1.71
N ALA A 14 20.44 12.05 0.64
CA ALA A 14 19.87 13.39 0.74
C ALA A 14 18.47 13.33 1.37
N TRP A 15 17.62 12.38 0.95
CA TRP A 15 16.32 12.14 1.58
C TRP A 15 16.49 11.76 3.06
N THR A 16 17.44 10.87 3.39
CA THR A 16 17.70 10.43 4.77
C THR A 16 18.15 11.59 5.65
N ALA A 17 19.02 12.47 5.14
CA ALA A 17 19.46 13.66 5.86
C ALA A 17 18.29 14.58 6.21
N LEU A 18 17.37 14.81 5.27
CA LEU A 18 16.15 15.58 5.49
C LEU A 18 15.19 14.85 6.45
N ALA A 19 15.05 13.54 6.29
CA ALA A 19 14.14 12.71 7.08
C ALA A 19 14.56 12.55 8.56
N THR A 20 15.84 12.80 8.87
CA THR A 20 16.40 12.77 10.23
C THR A 20 16.74 14.15 10.79
N SER A 21 16.49 15.23 10.04
CA SER A 21 16.83 16.61 10.43
C SER A 21 16.16 17.06 11.74
N TYR A 22 15.01 16.50 12.07
CA TYR A 22 14.31 16.75 13.33
C TYR A 22 15.15 16.37 14.56
N SER A 23 15.98 15.33 14.44
CA SER A 23 16.87 14.83 15.50
C SER A 23 18.21 15.56 15.47
N ASN A 24 18.81 15.75 14.28
CA ASN A 24 20.17 16.25 14.16
C ASN A 24 20.24 17.78 14.24
N HIS A 25 19.19 18.48 13.82
CA HIS A 25 19.19 19.95 13.72
C HIS A 25 18.00 20.61 14.41
N ASN A 26 17.17 19.84 15.12
CA ASN A 26 15.91 20.33 15.72
C ASN A 26 15.00 21.05 14.70
N LEU A 27 15.09 20.63 13.42
CA LEU A 27 14.33 21.18 12.29
C LEU A 27 13.51 20.07 11.63
N THR A 28 12.19 20.14 11.75
CA THR A 28 11.32 19.15 11.09
C THR A 28 11.21 19.43 9.61
N MET A 29 11.67 18.48 8.80
CA MET A 29 11.48 18.44 7.35
C MET A 29 10.53 17.33 6.98
N ILE A 30 9.81 17.49 5.85
CA ILE A 30 8.86 16.49 5.32
C ILE A 30 9.34 16.09 3.93
N PRO A 31 10.34 15.20 3.80
CA PRO A 31 10.89 14.85 2.51
C PRO A 31 10.01 13.84 1.76
N PHE A 32 9.88 14.06 0.47
CA PHE A 32 9.36 13.12 -0.52
C PHE A 32 10.47 12.77 -1.49
N TYR A 33 10.75 11.48 -1.69
CA TYR A 33 11.68 11.02 -2.68
C TYR A 33 10.96 10.19 -3.73
N VAL A 34 11.02 10.63 -4.98
CA VAL A 34 10.37 9.96 -6.12
C VAL A 34 11.42 9.24 -6.94
N PHE A 35 11.19 7.95 -7.23
CA PHE A 35 12.09 7.11 -8.01
C PHE A 35 11.28 6.07 -8.81
N TYR A 36 11.91 5.45 -9.80
CA TYR A 36 11.31 4.29 -10.46
C TYR A 36 11.13 3.14 -9.48
N SER A 37 9.90 2.65 -9.32
CA SER A 37 9.56 1.60 -8.34
C SER A 37 10.39 0.32 -8.55
N MET A 38 10.62 -0.07 -9.83
CA MET A 38 11.42 -1.23 -10.18
C MET A 38 12.86 -1.13 -9.68
N PHE A 39 13.50 0.02 -9.83
CA PHE A 39 14.92 0.19 -9.49
C PHE A 39 15.13 0.59 -8.03
N GLY A 40 14.18 1.29 -7.40
CA GLY A 40 14.33 1.88 -6.10
C GLY A 40 14.82 0.88 -5.05
N PHE A 41 13.95 0.04 -4.54
CA PHE A 41 14.32 -0.92 -3.49
C PHE A 41 15.41 -1.92 -3.89
N GLN A 42 15.57 -2.23 -5.17
CA GLN A 42 16.69 -3.06 -5.61
C GLN A 42 18.06 -2.40 -5.37
N ARG A 43 18.13 -1.07 -5.46
CA ARG A 43 19.38 -0.31 -5.37
C ARG A 43 19.60 0.31 -3.99
N ILE A 44 18.53 0.57 -3.23
CA ILE A 44 18.61 1.30 -1.96
C ILE A 44 18.10 0.50 -0.76
N HIS A 45 17.91 -0.80 -0.90
CA HIS A 45 17.25 -1.60 0.15
C HIS A 45 18.00 -1.57 1.49
N ASP A 46 19.31 -1.74 1.48
CA ASP A 46 20.15 -1.64 2.69
C ASP A 46 20.20 -0.20 3.24
N LEU A 47 20.20 0.81 2.38
CA LEU A 47 20.08 2.21 2.80
C LEU A 47 18.71 2.50 3.42
N ALA A 48 17.63 1.87 2.91
CA ALA A 48 16.31 1.97 3.49
C ALA A 48 16.21 1.29 4.88
N TRP A 49 16.92 0.18 5.08
CA TRP A 49 17.11 -0.42 6.38
C TRP A 49 17.84 0.52 7.34
N ALA A 50 18.95 1.11 6.90
CA ALA A 50 19.71 2.08 7.69
C ALA A 50 18.86 3.32 8.04
N ALA A 51 18.04 3.81 7.10
CA ALA A 51 17.11 4.90 7.36
C ALA A 51 16.01 4.52 8.39
N GLY A 52 15.54 3.28 8.32
CA GLY A 52 14.60 2.73 9.31
C GLY A 52 15.22 2.68 10.71
N ASP A 53 16.46 2.23 10.83
CA ASP A 53 17.21 2.18 12.07
C ASP A 53 17.49 3.60 12.63
N ALA A 54 17.83 4.53 11.75
CA ALA A 54 18.00 5.95 12.08
C ALA A 54 16.68 6.69 12.39
N GLN A 55 15.54 6.00 12.38
CA GLN A 55 14.20 6.56 12.61
C GLN A 55 13.81 7.69 11.65
N ALA A 56 14.23 7.57 10.41
CA ALA A 56 13.89 8.52 9.35
C ALA A 56 12.37 8.65 9.17
N LYS A 57 11.89 9.88 8.89
CA LYS A 57 10.48 10.20 8.68
C LYS A 57 10.28 10.87 7.35
N GLY A 58 9.42 10.31 6.50
CA GLY A 58 9.15 10.85 5.18
C GLY A 58 8.48 9.84 4.27
N PHE A 59 8.38 10.20 3.00
CA PHE A 59 7.70 9.42 1.99
C PHE A 59 8.65 9.04 0.87
N LEU A 60 8.61 7.77 0.50
CA LEU A 60 9.23 7.20 -0.70
C LEU A 60 8.11 6.95 -1.71
N ILE A 61 8.26 7.45 -2.93
CA ILE A 61 7.25 7.33 -3.99
C ILE A 61 7.84 6.51 -5.13
N GLY A 62 7.37 5.28 -5.28
CA GLY A 62 7.71 4.43 -6.43
C GLY A 62 6.84 4.78 -7.63
N ALA A 63 7.40 5.50 -8.58
CA ALA A 63 6.76 5.91 -9.83
C ALA A 63 7.68 5.55 -11.01
N THR A 64 7.25 4.99 -12.05
CA THR A 64 5.95 4.40 -12.34
C THR A 64 5.92 2.96 -11.85
N SER A 65 4.80 2.51 -11.28
CA SER A 65 4.73 1.20 -10.65
C SER A 65 3.90 0.22 -11.46
N GLY A 66 4.02 -1.08 -11.09
CA GLY A 66 3.29 -2.17 -11.70
C GLY A 66 3.91 -2.71 -12.98
N ARG A 67 3.17 -3.55 -13.68
CA ARG A 67 3.58 -4.24 -14.92
C ARG A 67 2.65 -3.90 -16.08
N THR A 68 1.34 -4.00 -15.86
CA THR A 68 0.31 -3.87 -16.90
C THR A 68 0.35 -2.51 -17.57
N THR A 69 0.63 -1.44 -16.84
CA THR A 69 0.69 -0.07 -17.35
C THR A 69 2.03 0.29 -18.01
N LEU A 70 3.00 -0.62 -18.01
CA LEU A 70 4.36 -0.40 -18.51
C LEU A 70 4.76 -1.33 -19.67
N ASN A 71 3.80 -1.91 -20.37
CA ASN A 71 4.05 -2.86 -21.45
C ASN A 71 4.95 -2.31 -22.58
N GLY A 72 4.89 -1.00 -22.86
CA GLY A 72 5.71 -0.35 -23.88
C GLY A 72 7.15 -0.03 -23.45
N GLU A 73 7.45 -0.12 -22.15
CA GLU A 73 8.77 0.28 -21.62
C GLU A 73 9.75 -0.89 -21.45
N GLY A 74 9.27 -2.12 -21.64
CA GLY A 74 10.07 -3.33 -21.50
C GLY A 74 10.14 -3.86 -20.07
N LEU A 75 10.55 -5.12 -19.96
CA LEU A 75 10.52 -5.91 -18.73
C LEU A 75 11.34 -5.28 -17.59
N GLN A 76 12.43 -4.59 -17.88
CA GLN A 76 13.29 -3.96 -16.87
C GLN A 76 12.63 -2.82 -16.11
N HIS A 77 11.51 -2.27 -16.58
CA HIS A 77 10.73 -1.25 -15.86
C HIS A 77 9.52 -1.80 -15.11
N GLN A 78 9.18 -3.06 -15.34
CA GLN A 78 8.00 -3.70 -14.77
C GLN A 78 8.25 -4.19 -13.34
N ASP A 79 7.79 -3.43 -12.36
CA ASP A 79 7.93 -3.75 -10.95
C ASP A 79 6.93 -4.84 -10.52
N GLY A 80 7.44 -5.94 -10.01
CA GLY A 80 6.64 -7.00 -9.44
C GLY A 80 6.97 -7.35 -7.98
N HIS A 81 7.90 -6.64 -7.33
CA HIS A 81 8.48 -7.11 -6.06
C HIS A 81 8.88 -6.01 -5.07
N SER A 82 8.78 -4.72 -5.42
CA SER A 82 9.20 -3.64 -4.50
C SER A 82 8.46 -3.67 -3.16
N HIS A 83 7.18 -4.00 -3.15
CA HIS A 83 6.39 -4.15 -1.92
C HIS A 83 6.83 -5.34 -1.05
N ILE A 84 7.38 -6.41 -1.64
CA ILE A 84 7.94 -7.53 -0.88
C ILE A 84 9.23 -7.08 -0.20
N LEU A 85 10.11 -6.37 -0.92
CA LEU A 85 11.33 -5.81 -0.35
C LEU A 85 11.03 -4.83 0.79
N SER A 86 10.10 -3.90 0.58
CA SER A 86 9.70 -2.94 1.61
C SER A 86 9.08 -3.60 2.85
N SER A 87 8.40 -4.75 2.69
CA SER A 87 7.78 -5.48 3.81
C SER A 87 8.77 -6.07 4.79
N THR A 88 10.03 -6.22 4.40
CA THR A 88 11.10 -6.72 5.27
C THR A 88 11.57 -5.68 6.28
N ILE A 89 11.32 -4.39 6.04
CA ILE A 89 11.73 -3.29 6.92
C ILE A 89 10.63 -3.03 7.96
N PRO A 90 10.85 -3.26 9.25
CA PRO A 90 9.79 -3.29 10.27
C PRO A 90 8.97 -2.02 10.39
N ASN A 91 9.60 -0.86 10.22
CA ASN A 91 8.97 0.46 10.33
C ASN A 91 8.69 1.14 8.97
N CYS A 92 8.77 0.41 7.86
CA CYS A 92 8.29 0.84 6.56
C CYS A 92 6.82 0.44 6.39
N LYS A 93 5.94 1.41 6.16
CA LYS A 93 4.55 1.18 5.79
C LYS A 93 4.40 1.35 4.30
N SER A 94 4.01 0.30 3.60
CA SER A 94 3.93 0.34 2.13
C SER A 94 2.50 0.16 1.63
N TYR A 95 2.13 0.97 0.62
CA TYR A 95 0.78 1.00 0.04
C TYR A 95 0.84 1.09 -1.48
N ASP A 96 -0.13 0.45 -2.13
CA ASP A 96 -0.37 0.44 -3.57
C ASP A 96 -1.78 0.97 -3.89
N PRO A 97 -2.05 2.27 -3.67
CA PRO A 97 -3.37 2.85 -3.89
C PRO A 97 -3.75 2.87 -5.37
N ALA A 98 -5.01 2.61 -5.67
CA ALA A 98 -5.55 2.70 -7.02
C ALA A 98 -5.99 4.13 -7.39
N TYR A 99 -6.51 4.89 -6.43
CA TYR A 99 -7.14 6.19 -6.67
C TYR A 99 -6.52 7.31 -5.85
N GLY A 100 -6.60 8.53 -6.38
CA GLY A 100 -6.05 9.73 -5.74
C GLY A 100 -6.62 10.01 -4.35
N TYR A 101 -7.88 9.69 -4.07
CA TYR A 101 -8.43 9.86 -2.73
C TYR A 101 -7.83 8.89 -1.71
N GLU A 102 -7.45 7.67 -2.12
CA GLU A 102 -6.75 6.71 -1.26
C GLU A 102 -5.36 7.22 -0.93
N LEU A 103 -4.63 7.68 -1.95
CA LEU A 103 -3.32 8.28 -1.80
C LEU A 103 -3.35 9.48 -0.85
N ALA A 104 -4.34 10.37 -0.99
CA ALA A 104 -4.50 11.53 -0.12
C ALA A 104 -4.73 11.13 1.35
N VAL A 105 -5.62 10.17 1.61
CA VAL A 105 -5.90 9.63 2.95
C VAL A 105 -4.63 9.02 3.58
N ILE A 106 -3.86 8.25 2.80
CA ILE A 106 -2.63 7.60 3.29
C ILE A 106 -1.56 8.66 3.63
N ILE A 107 -1.38 9.67 2.77
CA ILE A 107 -0.41 10.76 3.03
C ILE A 107 -0.82 11.56 4.26
N GLU A 108 -2.11 11.95 4.38
CA GLU A 108 -2.61 12.67 5.54
C GLU A 108 -2.38 11.89 6.84
N HIS A 109 -2.68 10.60 6.83
CA HIS A 109 -2.44 9.71 7.97
C HIS A 109 -0.94 9.62 8.29
N GLY A 110 -0.10 9.45 7.29
CA GLY A 110 1.36 9.39 7.46
C GLY A 110 1.94 10.67 8.07
N LEU A 111 1.49 11.83 7.60
CA LEU A 111 1.86 13.13 8.16
C LEU A 111 1.48 13.21 9.65
N LYS A 112 0.25 12.78 9.98
CA LYS A 112 -0.20 12.74 11.38
C LYS A 112 0.65 11.80 12.22
N GLU A 113 0.84 10.55 11.79
CA GLU A 113 1.63 9.57 12.56
C GLU A 113 3.07 10.01 12.79
N MET A 114 3.76 10.44 11.74
CA MET A 114 5.18 10.76 11.81
C MET A 114 5.48 12.09 12.52
N TYR A 115 4.68 13.11 12.26
CA TYR A 115 5.03 14.47 12.69
C TYR A 115 4.20 14.99 13.85
N LYS A 116 2.91 14.59 13.96
CA LYS A 116 2.07 14.97 15.10
C LYS A 116 2.20 13.98 16.26
N ASP A 117 1.99 12.68 15.95
CA ASP A 117 2.02 11.61 16.94
C ASP A 117 3.45 11.11 17.22
N LYS A 118 4.45 11.62 16.47
CA LYS A 118 5.90 11.35 16.58
C LYS A 118 6.28 9.87 16.51
N LYS A 119 5.47 9.04 15.85
CA LYS A 119 5.77 7.63 15.68
C LYS A 119 6.95 7.41 14.74
N ASN A 120 7.65 6.30 14.94
CA ASN A 120 8.83 5.92 14.17
C ASN A 120 8.43 5.06 12.96
N TYR A 121 7.95 5.72 11.89
CA TYR A 121 7.63 5.12 10.60
C TYR A 121 8.12 6.00 9.48
N PHE A 122 8.34 5.39 8.32
CA PHE A 122 8.35 6.05 7.02
C PHE A 122 7.44 5.28 6.05
N TYR A 123 7.04 5.93 4.97
CA TYR A 123 6.03 5.40 4.06
C TYR A 123 6.64 5.13 2.68
N TYR A 124 6.27 4.01 2.08
CA TYR A 124 6.51 3.70 0.68
C TYR A 124 5.18 3.61 -0.05
N LEU A 125 4.99 4.42 -1.08
CA LEU A 125 3.75 4.52 -1.86
C LEU A 125 4.08 4.27 -3.32
N THR A 126 3.33 3.40 -3.98
CA THR A 126 3.45 3.23 -5.43
C THR A 126 2.38 4.01 -6.16
N VAL A 127 2.75 4.61 -7.29
CA VAL A 127 1.83 5.34 -8.16
C VAL A 127 2.08 4.98 -9.62
N THR A 128 1.01 4.93 -10.42
CA THR A 128 1.06 4.56 -11.84
C THR A 128 1.11 5.80 -12.73
N ASN A 129 1.56 5.65 -13.99
CA ASN A 129 1.54 6.70 -15.01
C ASN A 129 0.30 6.62 -15.92
N GLU A 130 -0.58 5.65 -15.72
CA GLU A 130 -1.78 5.50 -16.52
C GLU A 130 -2.87 6.48 -16.12
N ARG A 131 -3.55 7.04 -17.11
CA ARG A 131 -4.68 7.94 -16.90
C ARG A 131 -5.99 7.15 -16.94
N TYR A 132 -6.73 7.18 -15.85
CA TYR A 132 -8.08 6.63 -15.76
C TYR A 132 -8.99 7.51 -14.91
N VAL A 133 -10.29 7.28 -15.01
CA VAL A 133 -11.29 8.04 -14.26
C VAL A 133 -11.06 7.89 -12.76
N GLN A 134 -11.01 9.02 -12.09
CA GLN A 134 -10.83 9.08 -10.63
C GLN A 134 -12.22 9.23 -9.98
N PRO A 135 -12.75 8.19 -9.33
CA PRO A 135 -14.03 8.28 -8.65
C PRO A 135 -13.92 9.15 -7.38
N SER A 136 -15.07 9.69 -6.97
CA SER A 136 -15.15 10.34 -5.66
C SER A 136 -14.95 9.31 -4.54
N LYS A 137 -14.34 9.74 -3.42
CA LYS A 137 -14.20 8.90 -2.22
C LYS A 137 -15.58 8.39 -1.79
N PRO A 138 -15.75 7.08 -1.54
CA PRO A 138 -17.00 6.53 -1.03
C PRO A 138 -17.41 7.20 0.30
N LYS A 139 -18.72 7.40 0.49
CA LYS A 139 -19.25 7.95 1.73
C LYS A 139 -19.31 6.85 2.80
N GLY A 140 -18.79 7.11 4.00
CA GLY A 140 -18.84 6.18 5.12
C GLY A 140 -17.98 6.66 6.28
N LYS A 141 -18.39 6.36 7.52
CA LYS A 141 -17.67 6.84 8.72
C LYS A 141 -16.27 6.23 8.89
N ASP A 142 -16.02 5.05 8.33
CA ASP A 142 -14.78 4.28 8.54
C ASP A 142 -13.97 4.05 7.26
N ILE A 143 -14.29 4.74 6.17
CA ILE A 143 -13.58 4.53 4.88
C ILE A 143 -12.10 4.86 5.02
N ASP A 144 -11.75 5.99 5.64
CA ASP A 144 -10.36 6.41 5.80
C ASP A 144 -9.57 5.41 6.65
N ASN A 145 -10.17 4.93 7.74
CA ASN A 145 -9.56 3.89 8.57
C ASN A 145 -9.40 2.55 7.81
N SER A 146 -10.36 2.19 6.98
CA SER A 146 -10.28 0.98 6.14
C SER A 146 -9.19 1.08 5.08
N ILE A 147 -9.04 2.24 4.42
CA ILE A 147 -7.95 2.54 3.49
C ILE A 147 -6.59 2.36 4.18
N ILE A 148 -6.44 2.90 5.39
CA ILE A 148 -5.19 2.80 6.18
C ILE A 148 -4.92 1.37 6.65
N LYS A 149 -5.93 0.60 6.97
CA LYS A 149 -5.79 -0.81 7.34
C LYS A 149 -5.45 -1.74 6.18
N GLY A 150 -5.55 -1.26 4.96
CA GLY A 150 -5.09 -1.95 3.77
C GLY A 150 -6.17 -2.37 2.78
N MET A 151 -7.47 -2.23 3.07
CA MET A 151 -8.53 -2.46 2.07
C MET A 151 -9.85 -1.83 2.45
N HIS A 152 -10.65 -1.47 1.44
CA HIS A 152 -12.03 -1.02 1.63
C HIS A 152 -12.94 -1.50 0.50
N ARG A 153 -14.23 -1.66 0.79
CA ARG A 153 -15.22 -2.13 -0.18
C ARG A 153 -15.66 -0.98 -1.09
N ILE A 154 -15.57 -1.20 -2.41
CA ILE A 154 -15.99 -0.24 -3.44
C ILE A 154 -17.44 -0.47 -3.84
N SER A 155 -17.81 -1.71 -4.14
CA SER A 155 -19.16 -2.08 -4.54
C SER A 155 -19.84 -2.96 -3.51
N LYS A 156 -21.15 -2.81 -3.37
CA LYS A 156 -21.98 -3.60 -2.47
C LYS A 156 -23.16 -4.17 -3.22
N THR A 157 -23.29 -5.49 -3.20
CA THR A 157 -24.49 -6.20 -3.60
C THR A 157 -25.10 -6.94 -2.41
N LYS A 158 -26.39 -7.25 -2.48
CA LYS A 158 -27.10 -7.90 -1.35
C LYS A 158 -26.75 -9.40 -1.22
N LYS A 159 -26.41 -10.04 -2.32
CA LYS A 159 -26.15 -11.49 -2.37
C LYS A 159 -24.95 -11.77 -3.28
N PRO A 160 -23.76 -11.38 -2.88
CA PRO A 160 -22.57 -11.69 -3.67
C PRO A 160 -22.30 -13.18 -3.70
N GLN A 161 -21.86 -13.68 -4.85
CA GLN A 161 -21.47 -15.07 -5.06
C GLN A 161 -19.95 -15.21 -5.14
N ILE A 162 -19.25 -14.09 -5.36
CA ILE A 162 -17.79 -14.02 -5.41
C ILE A 162 -17.30 -12.66 -4.89
N ARG A 163 -16.11 -12.66 -4.32
CA ARG A 163 -15.39 -11.47 -3.87
C ARG A 163 -14.17 -11.24 -4.75
N LEU A 164 -14.02 -10.04 -5.30
CA LEU A 164 -12.89 -9.63 -6.12
C LEU A 164 -12.08 -8.56 -5.37
N LEU A 165 -10.81 -8.82 -5.18
CA LEU A 165 -9.85 -7.91 -4.58
C LEU A 165 -8.90 -7.40 -5.67
N GLY A 166 -8.71 -6.08 -5.76
CA GLY A 166 -7.77 -5.49 -6.70
C GLY A 166 -6.89 -4.45 -6.02
N SER A 167 -5.60 -4.38 -6.37
CA SER A 167 -4.69 -3.33 -5.90
C SER A 167 -4.15 -2.50 -7.06
N GLY A 168 -3.80 -1.23 -6.80
CA GLY A 168 -3.24 -0.34 -7.80
C GLY A 168 -4.08 -0.30 -9.09
N ALA A 169 -3.44 -0.28 -10.24
CA ALA A 169 -4.12 -0.25 -11.55
C ALA A 169 -5.04 -1.46 -11.79
N ILE A 170 -4.73 -2.62 -11.19
CA ILE A 170 -5.50 -3.87 -11.37
C ILE A 170 -6.89 -3.81 -10.74
N LEU A 171 -7.13 -2.87 -9.84
CA LEU A 171 -8.50 -2.64 -9.35
C LEU A 171 -9.50 -2.35 -10.48
N ASN A 172 -9.10 -1.59 -11.49
CA ASN A 172 -9.97 -1.30 -12.64
C ASN A 172 -10.32 -2.58 -13.41
N GLU A 173 -9.39 -3.52 -13.53
CA GLU A 173 -9.63 -4.81 -14.16
C GLU A 173 -10.55 -5.71 -13.30
N SER A 174 -10.43 -5.63 -11.97
CA SER A 174 -11.36 -6.32 -11.06
C SER A 174 -12.79 -5.76 -11.16
N ILE A 175 -12.94 -4.46 -11.37
CA ILE A 175 -14.25 -3.82 -11.60
C ILE A 175 -14.85 -4.31 -12.93
N LYS A 176 -14.06 -4.31 -14.01
CA LYS A 176 -14.51 -4.84 -15.33
C LYS A 176 -14.89 -6.32 -15.23
N ALA A 177 -14.10 -7.11 -14.48
CA ALA A 177 -14.43 -8.52 -14.25
C ALA A 177 -15.78 -8.68 -13.54
N ALA A 178 -16.09 -7.82 -12.55
CA ALA A 178 -17.38 -7.84 -11.87
C ALA A 178 -18.54 -7.50 -12.84
N GLU A 179 -18.36 -6.53 -13.74
CA GLU A 179 -19.33 -6.19 -14.79
C GLU A 179 -19.56 -7.37 -15.75
N MET A 180 -18.49 -8.04 -16.17
CA MET A 180 -18.59 -9.24 -17.02
C MET A 180 -19.32 -10.38 -16.30
N LEU A 181 -19.00 -10.65 -15.04
CA LEU A 181 -19.67 -11.68 -14.24
C LEU A 181 -21.17 -11.38 -14.08
N SER A 182 -21.53 -10.11 -13.89
CA SER A 182 -22.94 -9.69 -13.80
C SER A 182 -23.71 -10.02 -15.07
N SER A 183 -23.10 -9.96 -16.26
CA SER A 183 -23.76 -10.35 -17.52
C SER A 183 -24.08 -11.86 -17.58
N TYR A 184 -23.43 -12.66 -16.76
CA TYR A 184 -23.72 -14.10 -16.57
C TYR A 184 -24.61 -14.38 -15.35
N GLY A 185 -25.15 -13.34 -14.70
CA GLY A 185 -26.01 -13.48 -13.52
C GLY A 185 -25.23 -13.77 -12.23
N ILE A 186 -23.90 -13.54 -12.20
CA ILE A 186 -23.03 -13.72 -11.04
C ILE A 186 -22.79 -12.38 -10.39
N GLU A 187 -23.35 -12.18 -9.20
CA GLU A 187 -23.16 -10.96 -8.42
C GLU A 187 -21.82 -10.98 -7.66
N SER A 188 -21.09 -9.88 -7.74
CA SER A 188 -19.75 -9.76 -7.15
C SER A 188 -19.67 -8.60 -6.16
N GLU A 189 -18.94 -8.77 -5.06
CA GLU A 189 -18.46 -7.64 -4.28
C GLU A 189 -17.01 -7.32 -4.63
N VAL A 190 -16.70 -6.02 -4.81
CA VAL A 190 -15.37 -5.55 -5.19
C VAL A 190 -14.74 -4.73 -4.08
N TRP A 191 -13.48 -5.03 -3.80
CA TRP A 191 -12.68 -4.37 -2.78
C TRP A 191 -11.42 -3.78 -3.39
N SER A 192 -11.10 -2.54 -3.03
CA SER A 192 -9.79 -1.94 -3.25
C SER A 192 -8.86 -2.38 -2.13
N VAL A 193 -7.75 -3.02 -2.50
CA VAL A 193 -6.69 -3.38 -1.56
C VAL A 193 -5.59 -2.33 -1.70
N THR A 194 -5.51 -1.44 -0.75
CA THR A 194 -4.49 -0.39 -0.71
C THR A 194 -3.14 -0.90 -0.17
N SER A 195 -3.14 -2.02 0.56
CA SER A 195 -1.90 -2.63 1.07
C SER A 195 -2.09 -4.07 1.53
N PHE A 196 -1.61 -5.04 0.78
CA PHE A 196 -1.49 -6.43 1.26
C PHE A 196 -0.51 -6.54 2.45
N ASN A 197 0.55 -5.73 2.48
CA ASN A 197 1.51 -5.72 3.58
C ASN A 197 0.88 -5.33 4.91
N MET A 198 0.00 -4.33 4.93
CA MET A 198 -0.70 -3.92 6.15
C MET A 198 -1.70 -4.98 6.60
N LEU A 199 -2.40 -5.62 5.65
CA LEU A 199 -3.32 -6.73 5.96
C LEU A 199 -2.57 -7.92 6.55
N ARG A 200 -1.42 -8.30 5.96
CA ARG A 200 -0.56 -9.36 6.48
C ARG A 200 -0.04 -9.04 7.88
N LYS A 201 0.41 -7.81 8.11
CA LYS A 201 0.91 -7.36 9.40
C LYS A 201 -0.16 -7.44 10.48
N ASP A 202 -1.38 -6.95 10.21
CA ASP A 202 -2.53 -7.08 11.12
C ASP A 202 -2.82 -8.56 11.45
N GLY A 203 -2.85 -9.43 10.43
CA GLY A 203 -3.08 -10.86 10.62
C GLY A 203 -2.04 -11.51 11.53
N MET A 204 -0.76 -11.26 11.27
CA MET A 204 0.35 -11.78 12.08
C MET A 204 0.35 -11.23 13.51
N GLU A 205 0.04 -9.96 13.71
CA GLU A 205 -0.05 -9.35 15.04
C GLU A 205 -1.20 -10.00 15.85
N VAL A 206 -2.36 -10.21 15.23
CA VAL A 206 -3.51 -10.86 15.85
C VAL A 206 -3.21 -12.33 16.19
N GLU A 207 -2.59 -13.07 15.27
CA GLU A 207 -2.18 -14.46 15.53
C GLU A 207 -1.21 -14.56 16.70
N ASN A 208 -0.16 -13.73 16.70
CA ASN A 208 0.81 -13.67 17.79
C ASN A 208 0.16 -13.31 19.13
N GLU A 209 -0.81 -12.41 19.14
CA GLU A 209 -1.51 -12.04 20.37
C GLU A 209 -2.40 -13.18 20.89
N ASN A 210 -3.08 -13.90 20.01
CA ASN A 210 -3.87 -15.07 20.37
C ASN A 210 -3.02 -16.21 20.93
N ILE A 211 -1.82 -16.44 20.35
CA ILE A 211 -0.86 -17.42 20.86
C ILE A 211 -0.34 -17.03 22.25
N LYS A 212 -0.02 -15.76 22.46
CA LYS A 212 0.49 -15.28 23.75
C LYS A 212 -0.56 -15.28 24.86
N ASN A 213 -1.83 -15.17 24.50
CA ASN A 213 -2.96 -15.06 25.44
C ASN A 213 -4.06 -16.10 25.15
N PRO A 214 -3.77 -17.41 25.23
CA PRO A 214 -4.68 -18.46 24.78
C PRO A 214 -5.94 -18.59 25.66
N SER A 215 -5.92 -18.05 26.87
CA SER A 215 -7.09 -18.03 27.78
C SER A 215 -8.08 -16.91 27.46
N ASN A 216 -7.71 -15.94 26.63
CA ASN A 216 -8.60 -14.86 26.24
C ASN A 216 -9.48 -15.27 25.05
N LYS A 217 -10.60 -14.57 24.84
CA LYS A 217 -11.36 -14.70 23.61
C LYS A 217 -10.45 -14.36 22.42
N ALA A 218 -10.34 -15.26 21.45
CA ALA A 218 -9.54 -15.05 20.26
C ALA A 218 -9.95 -13.76 19.53
N LYS A 219 -8.97 -12.96 19.18
CA LYS A 219 -9.15 -11.78 18.34
C LYS A 219 -9.21 -12.19 16.88
N GLU A 220 -9.93 -11.42 16.09
CA GLU A 220 -10.02 -11.60 14.64
C GLU A 220 -9.27 -10.49 13.91
N SER A 221 -8.59 -10.85 12.82
CA SER A 221 -7.92 -9.90 11.94
C SER A 221 -8.91 -8.95 11.25
N PHE A 222 -8.40 -7.87 10.69
CA PHE A 222 -9.22 -6.94 9.91
C PHE A 222 -9.84 -7.63 8.69
N VAL A 223 -9.11 -8.52 8.02
CA VAL A 223 -9.63 -9.32 6.89
C VAL A 223 -10.78 -10.21 7.35
N ALA A 224 -10.59 -10.98 8.43
CA ALA A 224 -11.64 -11.87 8.94
C ALA A 224 -12.93 -11.11 9.28
N LYS A 225 -12.82 -9.98 9.98
CA LYS A 225 -13.96 -9.12 10.30
C LYS A 225 -14.65 -8.55 9.07
N SER A 226 -13.85 -8.14 8.07
CA SER A 226 -14.37 -7.52 6.84
C SER A 226 -15.14 -8.52 5.99
N PHE A 227 -14.77 -9.79 6.03
CA PHE A 227 -15.36 -10.85 5.21
C PHE A 227 -16.42 -11.70 5.95
N ALA A 228 -16.66 -11.42 7.22
CA ALA A 228 -17.62 -12.17 8.05
C ALA A 228 -19.09 -12.13 7.54
N GLU A 229 -19.46 -11.12 6.74
CA GLU A 229 -20.83 -10.98 6.21
C GLU A 229 -21.17 -12.07 5.18
N HIS A 230 -20.18 -12.54 4.39
CA HIS A 230 -20.40 -13.51 3.32
C HIS A 230 -19.24 -14.53 3.24
N ASP A 231 -19.58 -15.80 3.37
CA ASP A 231 -18.65 -16.92 3.11
C ASP A 231 -18.70 -17.30 1.64
N ILE A 232 -17.90 -16.64 0.83
CA ILE A 232 -17.87 -16.76 -0.64
C ILE A 232 -16.44 -16.87 -1.15
N PRO A 233 -16.25 -17.47 -2.34
CA PRO A 233 -14.94 -17.51 -2.98
C PRO A 233 -14.34 -16.13 -3.14
N THR A 234 -13.04 -15.99 -2.87
CA THR A 234 -12.30 -14.73 -2.96
C THR A 234 -11.16 -14.87 -3.96
N VAL A 235 -11.09 -13.92 -4.91
CA VAL A 235 -10.00 -13.82 -5.88
C VAL A 235 -9.25 -12.51 -5.64
N ALA A 236 -7.95 -12.60 -5.39
CA ALA A 236 -7.07 -11.44 -5.26
C ALA A 236 -6.26 -11.26 -6.54
N SER A 237 -6.22 -10.02 -7.04
CA SER A 237 -5.54 -9.64 -8.27
C SER A 237 -4.63 -8.44 -8.03
N THR A 238 -3.39 -8.54 -8.49
CA THR A 238 -2.38 -7.49 -8.36
C THR A 238 -1.37 -7.60 -9.51
N ASP A 239 -0.71 -6.51 -9.85
CA ASP A 239 0.40 -6.47 -10.80
C ASP A 239 1.69 -7.11 -10.25
N TYR A 240 1.76 -7.27 -8.94
CA TYR A 240 2.92 -7.82 -8.26
C TYR A 240 2.92 -9.36 -8.29
N MET A 241 4.06 -9.93 -7.94
CA MET A 241 4.18 -11.38 -7.87
C MET A 241 3.26 -11.98 -6.78
N ARG A 242 2.86 -13.25 -6.98
CA ARG A 242 1.90 -13.95 -6.11
C ARG A 242 2.26 -13.91 -4.60
N ALA A 243 3.54 -13.83 -4.26
CA ALA A 243 3.97 -13.78 -2.86
C ALA A 243 3.58 -12.47 -2.15
N TYR A 244 3.11 -11.46 -2.88
CA TYR A 244 2.65 -10.18 -2.32
C TYR A 244 1.19 -10.23 -1.84
N SER A 245 0.31 -10.97 -2.54
CA SER A 245 -1.13 -11.07 -2.26
C SER A 245 -1.52 -12.28 -1.43
#